data_418147b63e54c4d6712042d0ef1bf751
#
_entry.id   418147b63e54c4d6712042d0ef1bf751
#
_cell.length_a   1.000
_cell.length_b   1.000
_cell.length_c   1.000
_cell.angle_alpha   90.00
_cell.angle_beta   90.00
_cell.angle_gamma   90.00
#
_symmetry.space_group_name_H-M   'P 1'
#
loop_
_entity.id
_entity.type
_entity.pdbx_description
1 polymer ?
#
loop_
_entity_poly.entity_id
_entity_poly.type
_entity_poly.pdbx_seq_one_letter_code
_entity_poly.pdbx_strand_id
1 'polypeptide(L)'
;MAIINEYLDRNNTSLTSEIIDYIAMNVKSNIRELEGAVMNVVGQKTLIGDGNITLDLAKNVLKQLIADTQLRPVTIDLIIESVCDRYNVSQDDLLSKKRSKQIAYPRQIAMYVSRKLLDISLVSIASSFGKDHSTVMHGIKKIENDIKKSSEFDEEIDNLINYIQNS
;
A
#
# COMPACT_ATOMS: atom_id res chain seq x y z
N MET A 1 22.88 -1.31 4.19
CA MET A 1 24.27 -1.02 3.76
C MET A 1 24.70 -1.91 2.60
N ALA A 2 24.80 -3.24 2.74
CA ALA A 2 25.22 -4.13 1.65
C ALA A 2 24.38 -4.02 0.39
N ILE A 3 23.05 -3.93 0.52
CA ILE A 3 22.10 -3.82 -0.59
C ILE A 3 22.27 -2.50 -1.37
N ILE A 4 22.48 -1.38 -0.67
CA ILE A 4 22.70 -0.06 -1.31
C ILE A 4 23.99 -0.10 -2.13
N ASN A 5 25.07 -0.62 -1.56
CA ASN A 5 26.35 -0.72 -2.25
C ASN A 5 26.27 -1.62 -3.48
N GLU A 6 25.61 -2.79 -3.37
CA GLU A 6 25.38 -3.70 -4.51
C GLU A 6 24.58 -3.01 -5.63
N TYR A 7 23.57 -2.21 -5.27
CA TYR A 7 22.79 -1.45 -6.25
C TYR A 7 23.64 -0.37 -6.93
N LEU A 8 24.46 0.38 -6.17
CA LEU A 8 25.34 1.41 -6.69
C LEU A 8 26.40 0.83 -7.64
N ASP A 9 26.98 -0.33 -7.28
CA ASP A 9 27.97 -1.03 -8.10
C ASP A 9 27.36 -1.52 -9.42
N ARG A 10 26.15 -2.09 -9.38
CA ARG A 10 25.40 -2.53 -10.59
C ARG A 10 25.10 -1.38 -11.56
N ASN A 11 24.87 -0.17 -11.04
CA ASN A 11 24.53 1.01 -11.84
C ASN A 11 25.74 1.93 -12.12
N ASN A 12 26.95 1.45 -11.79
CA ASN A 12 28.21 2.17 -12.03
C ASN A 12 28.19 3.60 -11.46
N THR A 13 27.64 3.75 -10.25
CA THR A 13 27.44 5.04 -9.60
C THR A 13 27.92 4.99 -8.14
N SER A 14 28.21 6.16 -7.57
CA SER A 14 28.66 6.24 -6.17
C SER A 14 27.96 7.37 -5.42
N LEU A 15 27.73 7.14 -4.13
CA LEU A 15 27.25 8.11 -3.17
C LEU A 15 28.23 8.18 -2.01
N THR A 16 28.26 9.31 -1.30
CA THR A 16 29.10 9.44 -0.09
C THR A 16 28.53 8.58 1.03
N SER A 17 29.39 8.12 1.94
CA SER A 17 28.96 7.32 3.10
C SER A 17 27.86 8.00 3.90
N GLU A 18 27.91 9.33 4.06
CA GLU A 18 26.90 10.11 4.78
C GLU A 18 25.50 10.00 4.12
N ILE A 19 25.44 10.00 2.79
CA ILE A 19 24.18 9.86 2.04
C ILE A 19 23.65 8.44 2.16
N ILE A 20 24.53 7.43 2.06
CA ILE A 20 24.18 6.01 2.22
C ILE A 20 23.62 5.75 3.62
N ASP A 21 24.27 6.27 4.65
CA ASP A 21 23.82 6.15 6.04
C ASP A 21 22.47 6.84 6.25
N TYR A 22 22.29 8.02 5.68
CA TYR A 22 21.04 8.76 5.78
C TYR A 22 19.88 8.00 5.11
N ILE A 23 20.09 7.44 3.92
CA ILE A 23 19.09 6.61 3.23
C ILE A 23 18.74 5.40 4.09
N ALA A 24 19.75 4.65 4.58
CA ALA A 24 19.55 3.44 5.37
C ALA A 24 18.85 3.69 6.72
N MET A 25 19.05 4.87 7.33
CA MET A 25 18.37 5.23 8.58
C MET A 25 16.91 5.62 8.38
N ASN A 26 16.57 6.21 7.24
CA ASN A 26 15.24 6.77 7.02
C ASN A 26 14.31 5.86 6.19
N VAL A 27 14.86 4.94 5.40
CA VAL A 27 14.08 3.98 4.60
C VAL A 27 14.19 2.58 5.24
N LYS A 28 13.20 2.21 6.05
CA LYS A 28 13.22 0.95 6.86
C LYS A 28 12.24 -0.12 6.39
N SER A 29 11.39 0.18 5.41
CA SER A 29 10.22 -0.62 5.09
C SER A 29 10.54 -1.86 4.26
N ASN A 30 11.16 -1.74 3.09
CA ASN A 30 11.51 -2.88 2.24
C ASN A 30 12.63 -2.56 1.25
N ILE A 31 13.18 -3.62 0.62
CA ILE A 31 14.31 -3.51 -0.31
C ILE A 31 13.95 -2.66 -1.54
N ARG A 32 12.72 -2.78 -2.05
CA ARG A 32 12.29 -2.04 -3.26
C ARG A 32 12.21 -0.53 -3.00
N GLU A 33 11.74 -0.12 -1.84
CA GLU A 33 11.72 1.29 -1.44
C GLU A 33 13.13 1.83 -1.23
N LEU A 34 14.01 1.02 -0.67
CA LEU A 34 15.42 1.37 -0.51
C LEU A 34 16.08 1.58 -1.88
N GLU A 35 15.88 0.66 -2.82
CA GLU A 35 16.37 0.79 -4.22
C GLU A 35 15.75 2.00 -4.90
N GLY A 36 14.45 2.23 -4.74
CA GLY A 36 13.74 3.39 -5.27
C GLY A 36 14.29 4.72 -4.73
N ALA A 37 14.57 4.79 -3.43
CA ALA A 37 15.17 5.95 -2.79
C ALA A 37 16.57 6.25 -3.34
N VAL A 38 17.42 5.22 -3.47
CA VAL A 38 18.76 5.35 -4.06
C VAL A 38 18.66 5.81 -5.52
N MET A 39 17.76 5.22 -6.31
CA MET A 39 17.54 5.57 -7.71
C MET A 39 17.08 7.01 -7.89
N ASN A 40 16.19 7.51 -7.04
CA ASN A 40 15.75 8.90 -7.06
C ASN A 40 16.88 9.88 -6.70
N VAL A 41 17.67 9.59 -5.67
CA VAL A 41 18.81 10.41 -5.28
C VAL A 41 19.88 10.44 -6.39
N VAL A 42 20.16 9.27 -6.99
CA VAL A 42 21.12 9.16 -8.10
C VAL A 42 20.60 9.85 -9.37
N GLY A 43 19.30 9.73 -9.67
CA GLY A 43 18.68 10.37 -10.82
C GLY A 43 18.79 11.90 -10.81
N GLN A 44 18.85 12.52 -9.65
CA GLN A 44 19.11 13.96 -9.52
C GLN A 44 20.49 14.38 -10.06
N LYS A 45 21.49 13.50 -10.05
CA LYS A 45 22.79 13.76 -10.63
C LYS A 45 22.70 14.09 -12.11
N THR A 46 21.82 13.42 -12.82
CA THR A 46 21.59 13.63 -14.27
C THR A 46 20.94 14.98 -14.55
N LEU A 47 20.16 15.51 -13.61
CA LEU A 47 19.46 16.80 -13.74
C LEU A 47 20.34 18.00 -13.35
N ILE A 48 21.33 17.80 -12.48
CA ILE A 48 22.20 18.86 -11.96
C ILE A 48 23.47 19.02 -12.82
N GLY A 49 23.72 18.13 -13.77
CA GLY A 49 24.97 18.07 -14.54
C GLY A 49 26.11 17.45 -13.70
N ASP A 50 27.37 17.81 -13.99
CA ASP A 50 28.55 17.24 -13.31
C ASP A 50 28.68 17.58 -11.80
N GLY A 51 27.60 18.03 -11.16
CA GLY A 51 27.57 18.36 -9.74
C GLY A 51 27.58 17.10 -8.85
N ASN A 52 28.29 17.18 -7.72
CA ASN A 52 28.23 16.16 -6.69
C ASN A 52 26.90 16.22 -5.95
N ILE A 53 26.31 15.05 -5.71
CA ILE A 53 25.11 14.92 -4.87
C ILE A 53 25.48 15.33 -3.44
N THR A 54 24.86 16.38 -2.94
CA THR A 54 25.06 16.84 -1.57
C THR A 54 24.08 16.13 -0.63
N LEU A 55 24.45 16.05 0.66
CA LEU A 55 23.57 15.48 1.69
C LEU A 55 22.23 16.25 1.78
N ASP A 56 22.24 17.57 1.60
CA ASP A 56 21.01 18.39 1.64
C ASP A 56 20.08 18.09 0.46
N LEU A 57 20.65 17.86 -0.73
CA LEU A 57 19.87 17.41 -1.87
C LEU A 57 19.26 16.03 -1.60
N ALA A 58 20.04 15.08 -1.11
CA ALA A 58 19.56 13.74 -0.74
C ALA A 58 18.44 13.83 0.32
N LYS A 59 18.59 14.69 1.33
CA LYS A 59 17.56 14.95 2.33
C LYS A 59 16.28 15.50 1.72
N ASN A 60 16.35 16.44 0.80
CA ASN A 60 15.18 17.02 0.14
C ASN A 60 14.44 15.99 -0.73
N VAL A 61 15.19 15.21 -1.52
CA VAL A 61 14.64 14.15 -2.36
C VAL A 61 13.95 13.08 -1.49
N LEU A 62 14.63 12.64 -0.43
CA LEU A 62 14.06 11.65 0.49
C LEU A 62 12.89 12.20 1.30
N LYS A 63 12.90 13.46 1.67
CA LYS A 63 11.77 14.10 2.36
C LYS A 63 10.54 14.15 1.47
N GLN A 64 10.68 14.40 0.18
CA GLN A 64 9.59 14.29 -0.79
C GLN A 64 9.12 12.83 -0.94
N LEU A 65 10.03 11.89 -1.10
CA LEU A 65 9.72 10.46 -1.17
C LEU A 65 9.05 9.94 0.11
N ILE A 66 9.56 10.32 1.29
CA ILE A 66 8.97 9.94 2.58
C ILE A 66 7.62 10.65 2.80
N ALA A 67 7.43 11.85 2.30
CA ALA A 67 6.14 12.55 2.34
C ALA A 67 5.13 11.92 1.35
N ASP A 68 5.59 11.44 0.21
CA ASP A 68 4.78 10.67 -0.74
C ASP A 68 4.56 9.22 -0.26
N THR A 69 5.49 8.68 0.53
CA THR A 69 5.45 7.36 1.19
C THR A 69 4.94 7.46 2.64
N GLN A 70 4.61 8.65 3.15
CA GLN A 70 3.79 8.73 4.35
C GLN A 70 2.48 8.05 3.97
N LEU A 71 2.39 6.81 4.44
CA LEU A 71 1.23 5.93 4.42
C LEU A 71 -0.02 6.77 4.24
N ARG A 72 -0.59 6.75 3.04
CA ARG A 72 -1.91 7.37 2.84
C ARG A 72 -2.77 6.81 3.95
N PRO A 73 -3.40 7.66 4.78
CA PRO A 73 -4.20 7.12 5.86
C PRO A 73 -5.16 6.10 5.24
N VAL A 74 -5.16 4.89 5.77
CA VAL A 74 -6.06 3.86 5.27
C VAL A 74 -7.48 4.40 5.34
N THR A 75 -8.13 4.56 4.20
CA THR A 75 -9.49 5.05 4.07
C THR A 75 -10.37 3.97 3.45
N ILE A 76 -11.69 4.11 3.59
CA ILE A 76 -12.63 3.20 2.90
C ILE A 76 -12.43 3.25 1.38
N ASP A 77 -12.15 4.42 0.83
CA ASP A 77 -11.95 4.60 -0.61
C ASP A 77 -10.69 3.85 -1.09
N LEU A 78 -9.57 3.92 -0.35
CA LEU A 78 -8.37 3.15 -0.63
C LEU A 78 -8.62 1.64 -0.56
N ILE A 79 -9.40 1.19 0.43
CA ILE A 79 -9.78 -0.23 0.56
C ILE A 79 -10.63 -0.67 -0.63
N ILE A 80 -11.61 0.15 -1.04
CA ILE A 80 -12.47 -0.12 -2.19
C ILE A 80 -11.63 -0.21 -3.47
N GLU A 81 -10.75 0.76 -3.71
CA GLU A 81 -9.84 0.79 -4.86
C GLU A 81 -8.97 -0.48 -4.91
N SER A 82 -8.29 -0.80 -3.82
CA SER A 82 -7.42 -1.98 -3.73
C SER A 82 -8.16 -3.30 -3.97
N VAL A 83 -9.38 -3.42 -3.45
CA VAL A 83 -10.22 -4.61 -3.69
C VAL A 83 -10.70 -4.66 -5.13
N CYS A 84 -11.08 -3.53 -5.72
CA CYS A 84 -11.48 -3.44 -7.12
C CYS A 84 -10.36 -3.90 -8.05
N ASP A 85 -9.14 -3.45 -7.83
CA ASP A 85 -7.95 -3.83 -8.59
C ASP A 85 -7.63 -5.31 -8.42
N ARG A 86 -7.65 -5.81 -7.19
CA ARG A 86 -7.33 -7.22 -6.88
C ARG A 86 -8.29 -8.21 -7.52
N TYR A 87 -9.59 -7.88 -7.55
CA TYR A 87 -10.67 -8.77 -8.04
C TYR A 87 -11.18 -8.39 -9.42
N ASN A 88 -10.58 -7.40 -10.08
CA ASN A 88 -10.94 -6.90 -11.41
C ASN A 88 -12.44 -6.55 -11.51
N VAL A 89 -12.92 -5.76 -10.56
CA VAL A 89 -14.31 -5.27 -10.46
C VAL A 89 -14.29 -3.74 -10.49
N SER A 90 -15.20 -3.12 -11.23
CA SER A 90 -15.31 -1.66 -11.20
C SER A 90 -15.88 -1.17 -9.85
N GLN A 91 -15.48 0.03 -9.43
CA GLN A 91 -15.99 0.63 -8.20
C GLN A 91 -17.51 0.82 -8.24
N ASP A 92 -18.05 1.22 -9.40
CA ASP A 92 -19.50 1.36 -9.62
C ASP A 92 -20.23 0.04 -9.40
N ASP A 93 -19.67 -1.08 -9.90
CA ASP A 93 -20.26 -2.40 -9.73
C ASP A 93 -20.14 -2.87 -8.27
N LEU A 94 -19.01 -2.63 -7.63
CA LEU A 94 -18.79 -3.00 -6.24
C LEU A 94 -19.80 -2.29 -5.32
N LEU A 95 -20.08 -0.99 -5.56
CA LEU A 95 -21.05 -0.20 -4.78
C LEU A 95 -22.51 -0.42 -5.23
N SER A 96 -22.72 -1.02 -6.40
CA SER A 96 -24.06 -1.24 -6.98
C SER A 96 -24.93 -2.20 -6.14
N LYS A 97 -26.20 -2.37 -6.55
CA LYS A 97 -27.15 -3.34 -5.99
C LYS A 97 -27.00 -4.75 -6.59
N LYS A 98 -26.02 -4.96 -7.50
CA LYS A 98 -25.80 -6.26 -8.14
C LYS A 98 -25.42 -7.33 -7.09
N ARG A 99 -25.97 -8.55 -7.29
CA ARG A 99 -25.84 -9.67 -6.34
C ARG A 99 -25.08 -10.87 -6.93
N SER A 100 -24.54 -10.73 -8.15
CA SER A 100 -23.69 -11.79 -8.72
C SER A 100 -22.50 -12.08 -7.81
N LYS A 101 -22.11 -13.34 -7.70
CA LYS A 101 -21.00 -13.75 -6.82
C LYS A 101 -19.70 -12.98 -7.12
N GLN A 102 -19.44 -12.69 -8.40
CA GLN A 102 -18.26 -11.96 -8.86
C GLN A 102 -18.18 -10.51 -8.32
N ILE A 103 -19.32 -9.90 -7.95
CA ILE A 103 -19.40 -8.54 -7.42
C ILE A 103 -19.68 -8.56 -5.90
N ALA A 104 -20.59 -9.44 -5.47
CA ALA A 104 -21.00 -9.49 -4.07
C ALA A 104 -19.87 -9.98 -3.15
N TYR A 105 -19.02 -10.92 -3.62
CA TYR A 105 -17.96 -11.48 -2.81
C TYR A 105 -16.81 -10.47 -2.58
N PRO A 106 -16.24 -9.80 -3.60
CA PRO A 106 -15.29 -8.71 -3.38
C PRO A 106 -15.85 -7.58 -2.50
N ARG A 107 -17.13 -7.24 -2.65
CA ARG A 107 -17.79 -6.26 -1.76
C ARG A 107 -17.76 -6.69 -0.30
N GLN A 108 -18.04 -7.98 -0.01
CA GLN A 108 -17.98 -8.52 1.34
C GLN A 108 -16.56 -8.50 1.91
N ILE A 109 -15.55 -8.78 1.08
CA ILE A 109 -14.14 -8.65 1.44
C ILE A 109 -13.80 -7.20 1.79
N ALA A 110 -14.20 -6.23 0.96
CA ALA A 110 -13.98 -4.81 1.22
C ALA A 110 -14.63 -4.37 2.56
N MET A 111 -15.84 -4.82 2.85
CA MET A 111 -16.52 -4.55 4.14
C MET A 111 -15.76 -5.17 5.32
N TYR A 112 -15.26 -6.40 5.19
CA TYR A 112 -14.47 -7.08 6.21
C TYR A 112 -13.14 -6.36 6.46
N VAL A 113 -12.41 -6.02 5.41
CA VAL A 113 -11.13 -5.30 5.51
C VAL A 113 -11.33 -3.91 6.10
N SER A 114 -12.41 -3.19 5.71
CA SER A 114 -12.77 -1.91 6.31
C SER A 114 -13.00 -2.03 7.82
N ARG A 115 -13.68 -3.08 8.27
CA ARG A 115 -13.90 -3.32 9.70
C ARG A 115 -12.61 -3.67 10.45
N LYS A 116 -11.69 -4.39 9.78
CA LYS A 116 -10.43 -4.85 10.38
C LYS A 116 -9.40 -3.71 10.49
N LEU A 117 -9.34 -2.83 9.49
CA LEU A 117 -8.32 -1.77 9.41
C LEU A 117 -8.76 -0.42 9.97
N LEU A 118 -10.06 -0.15 9.99
CA LEU A 118 -10.59 1.14 10.41
C LEU A 118 -11.36 0.99 11.72
N ASP A 119 -11.12 1.91 12.66
CA ASP A 119 -11.89 1.99 13.91
C ASP A 119 -13.21 2.77 13.68
N ILE A 120 -14.07 2.21 12.83
CA ILE A 120 -15.36 2.80 12.48
C ILE A 120 -16.51 1.84 12.73
N SER A 121 -17.71 2.42 12.92
CA SER A 121 -18.92 1.64 13.18
C SER A 121 -19.39 0.88 11.93
N LEU A 122 -20.13 -0.23 12.14
CA LEU A 122 -20.79 -0.94 11.05
C LEU A 122 -21.78 -0.06 10.28
N VAL A 123 -22.36 0.94 10.94
CA VAL A 123 -23.26 1.92 10.32
C VAL A 123 -22.49 2.82 9.36
N SER A 124 -21.28 3.26 9.74
CA SER A 124 -20.42 4.06 8.87
C SER A 124 -19.99 3.26 7.65
N ILE A 125 -19.59 1.98 7.82
CA ILE A 125 -19.27 1.10 6.70
C ILE A 125 -20.49 0.95 5.79
N ALA A 126 -21.67 0.68 6.36
CA ALA A 126 -22.91 0.51 5.60
C ALA A 126 -23.23 1.74 4.74
N SER A 127 -23.06 2.94 5.29
CA SER A 127 -23.26 4.21 4.59
C SER A 127 -22.31 4.31 3.38
N SER A 128 -21.01 4.03 3.56
CA SER A 128 -20.01 4.14 2.48
C SER A 128 -20.25 3.13 1.34
N PHE A 129 -20.79 1.96 1.65
CA PHE A 129 -21.14 0.95 0.64
C PHE A 129 -22.57 1.08 0.10
N GLY A 130 -23.38 2.03 0.58
CA GLY A 130 -24.80 2.18 0.19
C GLY A 130 -25.63 0.93 0.52
N LYS A 131 -25.36 0.29 1.66
CA LYS A 131 -26.00 -0.94 2.11
C LYS A 131 -26.57 -0.80 3.51
N ASP A 132 -27.45 -1.73 3.89
CA ASP A 132 -27.97 -1.80 5.23
C ASP A 132 -26.93 -2.39 6.19
N HIS A 133 -26.98 -1.98 7.44
CA HIS A 133 -26.14 -2.50 8.53
C HIS A 133 -26.18 -4.03 8.62
N SER A 134 -27.35 -4.65 8.47
CA SER A 134 -27.49 -6.12 8.47
C SER A 134 -26.74 -6.78 7.30
N THR A 135 -26.76 -6.16 6.12
CA THR A 135 -26.02 -6.64 4.94
C THR A 135 -24.51 -6.63 5.21
N VAL A 136 -24.00 -5.55 5.82
CA VAL A 136 -22.57 -5.44 6.18
C VAL A 136 -22.20 -6.50 7.22
N MET A 137 -22.98 -6.63 8.28
CA MET A 137 -22.75 -7.64 9.32
C MET A 137 -22.71 -9.06 8.75
N HIS A 138 -23.68 -9.41 7.89
CA HIS A 138 -23.69 -10.73 7.24
C HIS A 138 -22.52 -10.93 6.30
N GLY A 139 -22.12 -9.88 5.55
CA GLY A 139 -20.95 -9.92 4.67
C GLY A 139 -19.66 -10.20 5.44
N ILE A 140 -19.44 -9.46 6.52
CA ILE A 140 -18.26 -9.64 7.40
C ILE A 140 -18.24 -11.07 7.97
N LYS A 141 -19.34 -11.52 8.57
CA LYS A 141 -19.45 -12.89 9.13
C LYS A 141 -19.16 -13.98 8.11
N LYS A 142 -19.59 -13.77 6.85
CA LYS A 142 -19.32 -14.72 5.78
C LYS A 142 -17.82 -14.84 5.52
N ILE A 143 -17.11 -13.71 5.37
CA ILE A 143 -15.66 -13.71 5.14
C ILE A 143 -14.91 -14.31 6.33
N GLU A 144 -15.26 -13.97 7.56
CA GLU A 144 -14.70 -14.58 8.77
C GLU A 144 -14.84 -16.12 8.79
N ASN A 145 -15.99 -16.63 8.34
CA ASN A 145 -16.21 -18.08 8.24
C ASN A 145 -15.41 -18.72 7.11
N ASP A 146 -15.25 -18.03 5.99
CA ASP A 146 -14.49 -18.53 4.85
C ASP A 146 -12.97 -18.57 5.17
N ILE A 147 -12.46 -17.56 5.87
CA ILE A 147 -11.08 -17.51 6.44
C ILE A 147 -10.82 -18.73 7.34
N LYS A 148 -11.72 -19.02 8.28
CA LYS A 148 -11.57 -20.17 9.19
C LYS A 148 -11.55 -21.52 8.48
N LYS A 149 -12.05 -21.63 7.25
CA LYS A 149 -12.13 -22.86 6.47
C LYS A 149 -10.98 -23.10 5.53
N SER A 150 -10.22 -22.06 5.19
CA SER A 150 -9.15 -22.11 4.20
C SER A 150 -7.98 -21.22 4.65
N SER A 151 -6.85 -21.86 4.97
CA SER A 151 -5.60 -21.16 5.27
C SER A 151 -5.07 -20.38 4.08
N GLU A 152 -5.29 -20.88 2.86
CA GLU A 152 -4.91 -20.20 1.62
C GLU A 152 -5.68 -18.87 1.46
N PHE A 153 -6.98 -18.88 1.79
CA PHE A 153 -7.80 -17.67 1.74
C PHE A 153 -7.43 -16.69 2.87
N ASP A 154 -7.05 -17.19 4.04
CA ASP A 154 -6.53 -16.37 5.15
C ASP A 154 -5.25 -15.62 4.72
N GLU A 155 -4.29 -16.33 4.12
CA GLU A 155 -3.07 -15.71 3.56
C GLU A 155 -3.38 -14.71 2.44
N GLU A 156 -4.37 -14.98 1.59
CA GLU A 156 -4.80 -14.04 0.54
C GLU A 156 -5.31 -12.73 1.15
N ILE A 157 -6.13 -12.81 2.19
CA ILE A 157 -6.67 -11.64 2.89
C ILE A 157 -5.58 -10.90 3.65
N ASP A 158 -4.66 -11.58 4.32
CA ASP A 158 -3.54 -10.95 5.02
C ASP A 158 -2.60 -10.24 4.03
N ASN A 159 -2.32 -10.82 2.88
CA ASN A 159 -1.55 -10.18 1.81
C ASN A 159 -2.25 -8.91 1.28
N LEU A 160 -3.58 -8.95 1.11
CA LEU A 160 -4.36 -7.77 0.71
C LEU A 160 -4.31 -6.67 1.78
N ILE A 161 -4.45 -7.02 3.05
CA ILE A 161 -4.36 -6.09 4.17
C ILE A 161 -2.98 -5.43 4.22
N ASN A 162 -1.91 -6.23 4.14
CA ASN A 162 -0.54 -5.74 4.11
C ASN A 162 -0.29 -4.81 2.91
N TYR A 163 -0.83 -5.14 1.74
CA TYR A 163 -0.76 -4.27 0.56
C TYR A 163 -1.42 -2.91 0.83
N ILE A 164 -2.65 -2.89 1.36
CA ILE A 164 -3.39 -1.65 1.66
C ILE A 164 -2.69 -0.79 2.72
N GLN A 165 -2.07 -1.40 3.72
CA GLN A 165 -1.37 -0.68 4.79
C GLN A 165 -0.03 -0.09 4.34
N ASN A 166 0.54 -0.59 3.23
CA ASN A 166 1.82 -0.15 2.70
C ASN A 166 1.69 0.56 1.33
N SER A 167 0.46 0.88 0.90
CA SER A 167 0.16 1.71 -0.28
C SER A 167 0.01 3.16 0.14
#